data_58d14a690e684f41f02edc87827ae4fe
#
_entry.id   58d14a690e684f41f02edc87827ae4fe
#
_cell.length_a   1.000
_cell.length_b   1.000
_cell.length_c   1.000
_cell.angle_alpha   90.00
_cell.angle_beta   90.00
_cell.angle_gamma   90.00
#
_symmetry.space_group_name_H-M   'P 1'
#
loop_
_entity.id
_entity.type
_entity.pdbx_description
1 polymer ?
#
loop_
_entity_poly.entity_id
_entity_poly.type
_entity_poly.pdbx_seq_one_letter_code
_entity_poly.pdbx_strand_id
1 'polypeptide(L)'
;VNPANRNLLQGSGTSRAIYQAAGEQELTAACEAIGRCDLGRAVCTPAFGLPAKYIFHAVCPAWHGGGFGEAEQLAGAYHSALELAAEYHCESVAFPLLSSGNYGYPKEQAFRIAVDTITQYVMEHDLTVYLVLYDRDSLAVSRKLFASVEEYIDDHYVAQNDESYGFGRRCRELSERRRLLEEDAALPMLGAVPAPAAAPRTA
;
A
#
# COMPACT_ATOMS: atom_id res chain seq x y z
N VAL A 1 -0.73 -0.22 12.37
CA VAL A 1 -0.40 -1.63 12.07
C VAL A 1 0.71 -1.70 11.04
N ASN A 2 1.70 -2.58 11.27
CA ASN A 2 2.80 -2.87 10.35
C ASN A 2 2.51 -4.14 9.54
N PRO A 3 2.52 -4.11 8.20
CA PRO A 3 2.50 -5.32 7.39
C PRO A 3 3.83 -6.08 7.57
N ALA A 4 3.77 -7.24 8.20
CA ALA A 4 4.95 -7.98 8.63
C ALA A 4 5.12 -9.30 7.86
N ASN A 5 6.35 -9.82 7.88
CA ASN A 5 6.68 -11.19 7.51
C ASN A 5 6.81 -12.07 8.77
N ARG A 6 6.84 -13.39 8.60
CA ARG A 6 6.87 -14.36 9.72
C ARG A 6 8.04 -14.20 10.69
N ASN A 7 9.16 -13.69 10.21
CA ASN A 7 10.37 -13.49 11.02
C ASN A 7 10.44 -12.08 11.60
N LEU A 8 9.40 -11.26 11.42
CA LEU A 8 9.29 -9.87 11.91
C LEU A 8 10.44 -8.97 11.44
N LEU A 9 11.10 -9.31 10.35
CA LEU A 9 12.17 -8.52 9.76
C LEU A 9 11.59 -7.30 9.04
N GLN A 10 12.35 -6.21 9.05
CA GLN A 10 12.02 -5.01 8.29
C GLN A 10 11.75 -5.36 6.82
N GLY A 11 10.57 -4.96 6.34
CA GLY A 11 10.17 -5.08 4.94
C GLY A 11 10.45 -3.82 4.15
N SER A 12 9.90 -3.74 2.96
CA SER A 12 9.91 -2.56 2.09
C SER A 12 8.59 -1.77 2.22
N GLY A 13 8.50 -0.63 1.54
CA GLY A 13 7.30 0.22 1.52
C GLY A 13 6.88 0.67 2.92
N THR A 14 5.63 0.45 3.29
CA THR A 14 5.06 0.85 4.58
C THR A 14 5.85 0.31 5.77
N SER A 15 6.28 -0.95 5.71
CA SER A 15 7.09 -1.54 6.79
C SER A 15 8.40 -0.78 7.00
N ARG A 16 9.11 -0.45 5.91
CA ARG A 16 10.34 0.36 6.00
C ARG A 16 10.07 1.73 6.63
N ALA A 17 9.02 2.42 6.21
CA ALA A 17 8.67 3.73 6.73
C ALA A 17 8.37 3.68 8.23
N ILE A 18 7.66 2.64 8.69
CA ILE A 18 7.36 2.43 10.11
C ILE A 18 8.65 2.20 10.91
N TYR A 19 9.56 1.33 10.43
CA TYR A 19 10.83 1.08 11.12
C TYR A 19 11.70 2.33 11.23
N GLN A 20 11.80 3.11 10.15
CA GLN A 20 12.55 4.37 10.14
C GLN A 20 11.98 5.40 11.12
N ALA A 21 10.65 5.53 11.16
CA ALA A 21 9.99 6.50 12.03
C ALA A 21 9.95 6.07 13.51
N ALA A 22 9.86 4.78 13.77
CA ALA A 22 9.88 4.22 15.12
C ALA A 22 11.26 4.26 15.78
N GLY A 23 12.33 4.22 15.01
CA GLY A 23 13.70 3.95 15.45
C GLY A 23 14.07 2.52 15.06
N GLU A 24 14.88 2.41 13.99
CA GLU A 24 15.14 1.12 13.32
C GLU A 24 15.80 0.10 14.26
N GLN A 25 16.72 0.56 15.11
CA GLN A 25 17.47 -0.32 16.03
C GLN A 25 16.57 -0.85 17.15
N GLU A 26 15.81 0.04 17.79
CA GLU A 26 14.91 -0.31 18.89
C GLU A 26 13.79 -1.24 18.44
N LEU A 27 13.18 -0.93 17.30
CA LEU A 27 12.10 -1.76 16.76
C LEU A 27 12.62 -3.13 16.30
N THR A 28 13.79 -3.17 15.67
CA THR A 28 14.42 -4.44 15.27
C THR A 28 14.71 -5.31 16.48
N ALA A 29 15.32 -4.75 17.53
CA ALA A 29 15.62 -5.50 18.75
C ALA A 29 14.33 -6.03 19.44
N ALA A 30 13.26 -5.24 19.46
CA ALA A 30 11.97 -5.68 20.00
C ALA A 30 11.36 -6.83 19.17
N CYS A 31 11.44 -6.75 17.85
CA CYS A 31 10.97 -7.82 16.95
C CYS A 31 11.82 -9.09 17.08
N GLU A 32 13.15 -8.98 17.21
CA GLU A 32 14.05 -10.11 17.44
C GLU A 32 13.77 -10.80 18.77
N ALA A 33 13.43 -10.06 19.82
CA ALA A 33 13.05 -10.61 21.12
C ALA A 33 11.76 -11.45 21.04
N ILE A 34 10.83 -11.10 20.17
CA ILE A 34 9.62 -11.89 19.89
C ILE A 34 9.97 -13.11 19.00
N GLY A 35 10.87 -12.91 18.05
CA GLY A 35 11.43 -13.92 17.17
C GLY A 35 10.56 -14.26 15.96
N ARG A 36 9.36 -14.81 16.16
CA ARG A 36 8.51 -15.27 15.04
C ARG A 36 7.02 -15.13 15.34
N CYS A 37 6.25 -14.84 14.29
CA CYS A 37 4.80 -14.86 14.33
C CYS A 37 4.23 -15.65 13.16
N ASP A 38 3.15 -16.37 13.39
CA ASP A 38 2.50 -17.19 12.35
C ASP A 38 1.71 -16.34 11.36
N LEU A 39 1.53 -16.90 10.16
CA LEU A 39 0.76 -16.28 9.09
C LEU A 39 -0.70 -16.12 9.51
N GLY A 40 -1.28 -14.95 9.23
CA GLY A 40 -2.64 -14.61 9.68
C GLY A 40 -2.74 -14.24 11.16
N ARG A 41 -1.61 -14.02 11.83
CA ARG A 41 -1.54 -13.56 13.23
C ARG A 41 -0.83 -12.23 13.34
N ALA A 42 -0.94 -11.60 14.51
CA ALA A 42 -0.24 -10.36 14.82
C ALA A 42 0.44 -10.44 16.19
N VAL A 43 1.49 -9.66 16.37
CA VAL A 43 2.18 -9.45 17.64
C VAL A 43 2.39 -7.96 17.89
N CYS A 44 2.61 -7.57 19.15
CA CYS A 44 2.70 -6.20 19.59
C CYS A 44 4.13 -5.83 19.99
N THR A 45 4.56 -4.62 19.64
CA THR A 45 5.73 -3.94 20.21
C THR A 45 5.36 -2.53 20.65
N PRO A 46 6.15 -1.88 21.49
CA PRO A 46 6.10 -0.43 21.67
C PRO A 46 6.30 0.30 20.35
N ALA A 47 5.78 1.52 20.23
CA ALA A 47 5.90 2.32 19.02
C ALA A 47 7.16 3.20 18.94
N PHE A 48 7.92 3.27 20.03
CA PHE A 48 9.16 4.05 20.18
C PHE A 48 9.00 5.51 19.70
N GLY A 49 9.69 5.91 18.63
CA GLY A 49 9.67 7.26 18.09
C GLY A 49 8.38 7.65 17.34
N LEU A 50 7.45 6.71 17.07
CA LEU A 50 6.18 7.03 16.44
C LEU A 50 5.20 7.69 17.41
N PRO A 51 4.34 8.63 16.96
CA PRO A 51 3.28 9.23 17.78
C PRO A 51 2.11 8.25 18.01
N ALA A 52 2.42 7.06 18.51
CA ALA A 52 1.48 5.98 18.82
C ALA A 52 1.96 5.25 20.06
N LYS A 53 1.09 4.48 20.71
CA LYS A 53 1.47 3.67 21.87
C LYS A 53 2.14 2.37 21.46
N TYR A 54 1.60 1.72 20.44
CA TYR A 54 1.97 0.37 20.01
C TYR A 54 2.10 0.26 18.50
N ILE A 55 2.86 -0.74 18.05
CA ILE A 55 2.85 -1.23 16.67
C ILE A 55 2.39 -2.68 16.70
N PHE A 56 1.29 -2.98 16.01
CA PHE A 56 0.86 -4.35 15.78
C PHE A 56 1.44 -4.85 14.46
N HIS A 57 2.28 -5.88 14.54
CA HIS A 57 2.94 -6.49 13.38
C HIS A 57 2.05 -7.62 12.86
N ALA A 58 1.22 -7.32 11.85
CA ALA A 58 0.29 -8.27 11.25
C ALA A 58 1.00 -9.07 10.15
N VAL A 59 1.14 -10.38 10.34
CA VAL A 59 1.82 -11.27 9.39
C VAL A 59 0.88 -11.65 8.26
N CYS A 60 1.13 -11.06 7.10
CA CYS A 60 0.24 -11.10 5.94
C CYS A 60 0.68 -12.15 4.91
N PRO A 61 -0.27 -12.77 4.15
CA PRO A 61 0.05 -13.66 3.06
C PRO A 61 0.60 -12.93 1.83
N ALA A 62 1.53 -13.56 1.11
CA ALA A 62 1.82 -13.23 -0.27
C ALA A 62 0.78 -13.88 -1.19
N TRP A 63 0.45 -13.23 -2.30
CA TRP A 63 -0.51 -13.74 -3.26
C TRP A 63 0.09 -14.83 -4.16
N HIS A 64 -0.52 -15.99 -4.19
CA HIS A 64 -0.13 -17.13 -5.04
C HIS A 64 -1.29 -17.63 -5.92
N GLY A 65 -2.34 -16.81 -6.11
CA GLY A 65 -3.46 -17.15 -6.99
C GLY A 65 -4.77 -17.47 -6.27
N GLY A 66 -4.84 -17.35 -4.94
CA GLY A 66 -6.06 -17.52 -4.15
C GLY A 66 -6.40 -18.95 -3.78
N GLY A 67 -5.53 -19.92 -4.09
CA GLY A 67 -5.76 -21.34 -3.83
C GLY A 67 -5.12 -21.89 -2.55
N PHE A 68 -4.45 -21.05 -1.75
CA PHE A 68 -3.66 -21.49 -0.59
C PHE A 68 -4.18 -20.91 0.74
N GLY A 69 -5.45 -20.52 0.78
CA GLY A 69 -6.07 -19.97 2.00
C GLY A 69 -5.66 -18.53 2.28
N GLU A 70 -5.21 -17.80 1.26
CA GLU A 70 -4.72 -16.41 1.44
C GLU A 70 -5.82 -15.48 1.93
N ALA A 71 -7.08 -15.71 1.57
CA ALA A 71 -8.20 -14.89 2.02
C ALA A 71 -8.41 -15.01 3.53
N GLU A 72 -8.44 -16.22 4.05
CA GLU A 72 -8.57 -16.51 5.48
C GLU A 72 -7.35 -16.03 6.27
N GLN A 73 -6.15 -16.17 5.70
CA GLN A 73 -4.92 -15.69 6.31
C GLN A 73 -4.89 -14.16 6.38
N LEU A 74 -5.36 -13.47 5.34
CA LEU A 74 -5.45 -12.01 5.33
C LEU A 74 -6.51 -11.51 6.32
N ALA A 75 -7.70 -12.10 6.33
CA ALA A 75 -8.73 -11.81 7.32
C ALA A 75 -8.23 -12.06 8.75
N GLY A 76 -7.54 -13.18 8.98
CA GLY A 76 -6.93 -13.49 10.27
C GLY A 76 -5.91 -12.47 10.73
N ALA A 77 -5.09 -11.92 9.82
CA ALA A 77 -4.12 -10.86 10.13
C ALA A 77 -4.79 -9.56 10.59
N TYR A 78 -5.88 -9.15 9.93
CA TYR A 78 -6.70 -8.02 10.38
C TYR A 78 -7.33 -8.30 11.73
N HIS A 79 -8.01 -9.43 11.88
CA HIS A 79 -8.71 -9.81 13.10
C HIS A 79 -7.75 -9.88 14.30
N SER A 80 -6.60 -10.53 14.14
CA SER A 80 -5.62 -10.66 15.22
C SER A 80 -5.04 -9.30 15.66
N ALA A 81 -4.86 -8.36 14.74
CA ALA A 81 -4.43 -7.00 15.10
C ALA A 81 -5.55 -6.20 15.79
N LEU A 82 -6.82 -6.43 15.44
CA LEU A 82 -7.97 -5.84 16.13
C LEU A 82 -8.13 -6.40 17.53
N GLU A 83 -7.94 -7.71 17.74
CA GLU A 83 -7.92 -8.33 19.06
C GLU A 83 -6.84 -7.72 19.96
N LEU A 84 -5.62 -7.53 19.43
CA LEU A 84 -4.55 -6.84 20.17
C LEU A 84 -4.94 -5.39 20.50
N ALA A 85 -5.58 -4.67 19.58
CA ALA A 85 -6.04 -3.31 19.87
C ALA A 85 -7.02 -3.27 21.04
N ALA A 86 -7.94 -4.23 21.15
CA ALA A 86 -8.84 -4.37 22.28
C ALA A 86 -8.12 -4.80 23.56
N GLU A 87 -7.23 -5.79 23.49
CA GLU A 87 -6.41 -6.28 24.62
C GLU A 87 -5.56 -5.15 25.23
N TYR A 88 -4.97 -4.31 24.40
CA TYR A 88 -4.15 -3.16 24.81
C TYR A 88 -4.98 -1.90 25.08
N HIS A 89 -6.31 -2.00 25.10
CA HIS A 89 -7.24 -0.89 25.37
C HIS A 89 -6.98 0.34 24.49
N CYS A 90 -6.77 0.09 23.19
CA CYS A 90 -6.62 1.17 22.21
C CYS A 90 -7.99 1.76 21.87
N GLU A 91 -8.09 3.09 21.83
CA GLU A 91 -9.28 3.80 21.36
C GLU A 91 -9.38 3.79 19.84
N SER A 92 -8.22 3.67 19.18
CA SER A 92 -8.14 3.65 17.72
C SER A 92 -6.98 2.82 17.20
N VAL A 93 -7.12 2.31 15.97
CA VAL A 93 -6.07 1.60 15.25
C VAL A 93 -6.07 2.00 13.78
N ALA A 94 -4.88 2.18 13.20
CA ALA A 94 -4.72 2.48 11.78
C ALA A 94 -4.08 1.30 11.04
N PHE A 95 -4.72 0.88 9.95
CA PHE A 95 -4.24 -0.17 9.06
C PHE A 95 -3.86 0.41 7.70
N PRO A 96 -2.73 0.02 7.12
CA PRO A 96 -2.56 0.11 5.67
C PRO A 96 -3.39 -0.98 4.99
N LEU A 97 -3.55 -0.91 3.66
CA LEU A 97 -4.15 -2.01 2.92
C LEU A 97 -3.16 -3.19 2.87
N LEU A 98 -3.34 -4.14 3.80
CA LEU A 98 -2.43 -5.27 4.00
C LEU A 98 -2.32 -6.13 2.73
N SER A 99 -1.15 -6.70 2.47
CA SER A 99 -0.79 -7.56 1.33
C SER A 99 -0.88 -6.92 -0.07
N SER A 100 -1.45 -5.73 -0.23
CA SER A 100 -1.72 -5.11 -1.55
C SER A 100 -0.50 -4.50 -2.25
N GLY A 101 0.61 -4.37 -1.54
CA GLY A 101 1.89 -3.88 -2.07
C GLY A 101 2.74 -5.00 -2.66
N ASN A 102 3.98 -5.18 -2.16
CA ASN A 102 4.93 -6.17 -2.66
C ASN A 102 4.49 -7.64 -2.56
N TYR A 103 3.51 -7.93 -1.70
CA TYR A 103 2.92 -9.26 -1.60
C TYR A 103 1.92 -9.55 -2.73
N GLY A 104 1.59 -8.56 -3.56
CA GLY A 104 0.88 -8.72 -4.83
C GLY A 104 -0.58 -9.14 -4.70
N TYR A 105 -1.19 -9.04 -3.52
CA TYR A 105 -2.61 -9.37 -3.36
C TYR A 105 -3.46 -8.41 -4.22
N PRO A 106 -4.44 -8.91 -5.01
CA PRO A 106 -5.30 -8.05 -5.81
C PRO A 106 -6.03 -7.01 -4.95
N LYS A 107 -5.83 -5.73 -5.24
CA LYS A 107 -6.27 -4.61 -4.39
C LYS A 107 -7.76 -4.64 -4.07
N GLU A 108 -8.61 -4.96 -5.05
CA GLU A 108 -10.06 -5.04 -4.86
C GLU A 108 -10.44 -6.14 -3.87
N GLN A 109 -9.81 -7.32 -3.97
CA GLN A 109 -10.06 -8.42 -3.06
C GLN A 109 -9.51 -8.13 -1.66
N ALA A 110 -8.28 -7.58 -1.57
CA ALA A 110 -7.70 -7.17 -0.29
C ALA A 110 -8.55 -6.12 0.42
N PHE A 111 -9.09 -5.16 -0.34
CA PHE A 111 -9.95 -4.12 0.21
C PHE A 111 -11.29 -4.68 0.73
N ARG A 112 -11.93 -5.59 0.00
CA ARG A 112 -13.16 -6.25 0.46
C ARG A 112 -12.92 -7.01 1.76
N ILE A 113 -11.87 -7.84 1.81
CA ILE A 113 -11.51 -8.61 3.01
C ILE A 113 -11.25 -7.67 4.19
N ALA A 114 -10.50 -6.58 3.97
CA ALA A 114 -10.23 -5.58 5.00
C ALA A 114 -11.53 -4.98 5.56
N VAL A 115 -12.40 -4.48 4.68
CA VAL A 115 -13.65 -3.83 5.08
C VAL A 115 -14.58 -4.82 5.75
N ASP A 116 -14.77 -6.01 5.19
CA ASP A 116 -15.67 -7.03 5.76
C ASP A 116 -15.19 -7.44 7.16
N THR A 117 -13.89 -7.72 7.33
CA THR A 117 -13.33 -8.12 8.63
C THR A 117 -13.41 -7.00 9.67
N ILE A 118 -13.04 -5.77 9.27
CA ILE A 118 -13.09 -4.60 10.16
C ILE A 118 -14.53 -4.30 10.55
N THR A 119 -15.46 -4.27 9.60
CA THR A 119 -16.88 -3.97 9.86
C THR A 119 -17.47 -5.00 10.80
N GLN A 120 -17.24 -6.29 10.58
CA GLN A 120 -17.72 -7.34 11.46
C GLN A 120 -17.21 -7.14 12.89
N TYR A 121 -15.94 -6.78 13.05
CA TYR A 121 -15.34 -6.58 14.38
C TYR A 121 -15.91 -5.35 15.10
N VAL A 122 -16.01 -4.20 14.43
CA VAL A 122 -16.47 -2.94 15.08
C VAL A 122 -17.98 -2.92 15.36
N MET A 123 -18.76 -3.84 14.76
CA MET A 123 -20.18 -4.01 15.15
C MET A 123 -20.35 -4.54 16.58
N GLU A 124 -19.33 -5.22 17.12
CA GLU A 124 -19.35 -5.83 18.46
C GLU A 124 -18.41 -5.14 19.45
N HIS A 125 -17.54 -4.24 18.98
CA HIS A 125 -16.48 -3.61 19.77
C HIS A 125 -16.44 -2.10 19.55
N ASP A 126 -16.29 -1.33 20.62
CA ASP A 126 -16.11 0.13 20.55
C ASP A 126 -14.65 0.47 20.24
N LEU A 127 -14.33 0.55 18.94
CA LEU A 127 -13.00 0.81 18.41
C LEU A 127 -13.08 1.64 17.13
N THR A 128 -12.35 2.76 17.10
CA THR A 128 -12.20 3.54 15.85
C THR A 128 -11.11 2.92 14.98
N VAL A 129 -11.46 2.56 13.74
CA VAL A 129 -10.51 1.96 12.80
C VAL A 129 -10.32 2.86 11.59
N TYR A 130 -9.05 3.16 11.29
CA TYR A 130 -8.65 3.90 10.10
C TYR A 130 -8.04 2.93 9.08
N LEU A 131 -8.66 2.78 7.90
CA LEU A 131 -8.06 2.09 6.77
C LEU A 131 -7.41 3.11 5.84
N VAL A 132 -6.07 3.15 5.85
CA VAL A 132 -5.27 4.13 5.12
C VAL A 132 -4.93 3.61 3.73
N LEU A 133 -5.37 4.34 2.69
CA LEU A 133 -5.10 4.02 1.29
C LEU A 133 -4.08 5.02 0.75
N TYR A 134 -2.87 4.56 0.52
CA TYR A 134 -1.74 5.43 0.15
C TYR A 134 -1.67 5.71 -1.36
N ASP A 135 -2.07 4.77 -2.21
CA ASP A 135 -1.95 4.89 -3.66
C ASP A 135 -3.29 5.15 -4.36
N ARG A 136 -3.21 5.79 -5.54
CA ARG A 136 -4.38 6.16 -6.34
C ARG A 136 -5.24 4.98 -6.79
N ASP A 137 -4.63 3.82 -7.04
CA ASP A 137 -5.35 2.64 -7.48
C ASP A 137 -6.20 2.06 -6.33
N SER A 138 -5.65 2.01 -5.11
CA SER A 138 -6.39 1.60 -3.92
C SER A 138 -7.55 2.56 -3.62
N LEU A 139 -7.34 3.87 -3.80
CA LEU A 139 -8.39 4.86 -3.66
C LEU A 139 -9.48 4.71 -4.75
N ALA A 140 -9.08 4.45 -6.00
CA ALA A 140 -10.04 4.22 -7.09
C ALA A 140 -10.91 2.97 -6.85
N VAL A 141 -10.31 1.91 -6.30
CA VAL A 141 -11.03 0.70 -5.88
C VAL A 141 -12.02 1.02 -4.76
N SER A 142 -11.61 1.78 -3.74
CA SER A 142 -12.49 2.14 -2.64
C SER A 142 -13.69 2.95 -3.11
N ARG A 143 -13.50 3.93 -3.96
CA ARG A 143 -14.58 4.74 -4.57
C ARG A 143 -15.56 3.92 -5.41
N LYS A 144 -15.05 2.93 -6.14
CA LYS A 144 -15.89 2.03 -6.95
C LYS A 144 -16.79 1.15 -6.07
N LEU A 145 -16.29 0.75 -4.91
CA LEU A 145 -17.02 -0.15 -4.00
C LEU A 145 -17.92 0.60 -3.00
N PHE A 146 -17.55 1.82 -2.64
CA PHE A 146 -18.27 2.65 -1.68
C PHE A 146 -18.46 4.06 -2.25
N ALA A 147 -19.67 4.35 -2.71
CA ALA A 147 -20.02 5.65 -3.29
C ALA A 147 -19.93 6.84 -2.29
N SER A 148 -19.80 6.56 -0.99
CA SER A 148 -19.75 7.54 0.11
C SER A 148 -18.37 7.77 0.71
N VAL A 149 -17.29 7.28 0.07
CA VAL A 149 -15.93 7.57 0.53
C VAL A 149 -15.60 9.03 0.20
N GLU A 150 -15.60 9.89 1.22
CA GLU A 150 -15.12 11.26 1.09
C GLU A 150 -13.59 11.24 0.99
N GLU A 151 -13.06 11.92 -0.01
CA GLU A 151 -11.62 12.12 -0.17
C GLU A 151 -11.19 13.28 0.74
N TYR A 152 -10.46 12.95 1.79
CA TYR A 152 -9.70 13.94 2.52
C TYR A 152 -8.28 13.96 1.96
N ILE A 153 -8.02 14.90 1.06
CA ILE A 153 -6.67 15.19 0.57
C ILE A 153 -6.15 16.35 1.38
N ASP A 154 -5.23 16.09 2.28
CA ASP A 154 -4.40 17.12 2.88
C ASP A 154 -3.26 17.43 1.91
N ASP A 155 -3.47 18.41 1.04
CA ASP A 155 -2.48 18.87 0.06
C ASP A 155 -1.18 19.34 0.73
N HIS A 156 -1.24 19.78 1.99
CA HIS A 156 -0.07 20.16 2.79
C HIS A 156 0.77 18.95 3.19
N TYR A 157 0.11 17.85 3.60
CA TYR A 157 0.80 16.62 3.98
C TYR A 157 1.45 15.95 2.77
N VAL A 158 0.78 15.94 1.62
CA VAL A 158 1.31 15.42 0.36
C VAL A 158 2.55 16.22 -0.08
N ALA A 159 2.50 17.56 -0.01
CA ALA A 159 3.61 18.41 -0.40
C ALA A 159 4.85 18.23 0.51
N GLN A 160 4.65 18.13 1.82
CA GLN A 160 5.77 17.95 2.78
C GLN A 160 6.43 16.56 2.66
N ASN A 161 5.67 15.51 2.38
CA ASN A 161 6.22 14.17 2.23
C ASN A 161 6.84 13.93 0.84
N ASP A 162 6.38 14.62 -0.20
CA ASP A 162 6.92 14.55 -1.55
C ASP A 162 8.39 15.06 -1.60
N GLU A 163 8.74 16.03 -0.79
CA GLU A 163 10.11 16.55 -0.70
C GLU A 163 11.06 15.64 0.10
N SER A 164 10.56 14.96 1.13
CA SER A 164 11.41 14.16 2.04
C SER A 164 11.82 12.81 1.46
N TYR A 165 11.04 12.21 0.55
CA TYR A 165 11.32 10.86 0.01
C TYR A 165 11.94 10.82 -1.39
N GLY A 166 12.10 11.95 -2.07
CA GLY A 166 12.67 12.00 -3.44
C GLY A 166 11.87 11.18 -4.48
N PHE A 167 10.77 10.58 -4.06
CA PHE A 167 9.93 9.71 -4.89
C PHE A 167 9.02 10.54 -5.80
N GLY A 168 8.51 11.66 -5.32
CA GLY A 168 7.63 12.54 -6.08
C GLY A 168 8.32 13.22 -7.24
N ARG A 169 9.62 13.52 -7.12
CA ARG A 169 10.41 14.08 -8.23
C ARG A 169 10.53 13.06 -9.37
N ARG A 170 10.82 11.81 -9.04
CA ARG A 170 10.94 10.70 -10.02
C ARG A 170 9.61 10.34 -10.68
N CYS A 171 8.51 10.38 -9.93
CA CYS A 171 7.16 10.16 -10.47
C CYS A 171 6.71 11.31 -11.37
N ARG A 172 7.02 12.58 -11.02
CA ARG A 172 6.75 13.75 -11.88
C ARG A 172 7.56 13.68 -13.18
N GLU A 173 8.86 13.40 -13.10
CA GLU A 173 9.73 13.24 -14.28
C GLU A 173 9.25 12.09 -15.19
N LEU A 174 8.82 10.96 -14.63
CA LEU A 174 8.27 9.84 -15.40
C LEU A 174 6.91 10.16 -16.03
N SER A 175 6.04 10.88 -15.33
CA SER A 175 4.73 11.30 -15.84
C SER A 175 4.87 12.38 -16.92
N GLU A 176 5.80 13.31 -16.77
CA GLU A 176 6.10 14.36 -17.74
C GLU A 176 6.77 13.77 -18.98
N ARG A 177 7.70 12.83 -18.80
CA ARG A 177 8.34 12.09 -19.91
C ARG A 177 7.34 11.23 -20.69
N ARG A 178 6.38 10.62 -20.01
CA ARG A 178 5.29 9.87 -20.64
C ARG A 178 4.37 10.80 -21.44
N ARG A 179 4.02 11.98 -20.89
CA ARG A 179 3.20 12.98 -21.59
C ARG A 179 3.89 13.51 -22.85
N LEU A 180 5.19 13.80 -22.77
CA LEU A 180 5.97 14.23 -23.92
C LEU A 180 6.08 13.15 -25.00
N LEU A 181 6.19 11.88 -24.63
CA LEU A 181 6.19 10.76 -25.59
C LEU A 181 4.82 10.54 -26.24
N GLU A 182 3.73 10.79 -25.50
CA GLU A 182 2.36 10.73 -26.04
C GLU A 182 2.04 11.91 -26.96
N GLU A 183 2.58 13.12 -26.67
CA GLU A 183 2.48 14.30 -27.52
C GLU A 183 3.32 14.15 -28.81
N ASP A 184 4.53 13.60 -28.74
CA ASP A 184 5.37 13.29 -29.92
C ASP A 184 4.76 12.19 -30.81
N ALA A 185 4.08 11.21 -30.24
CA ALA A 185 3.37 10.18 -30.98
C ALA A 185 2.08 10.68 -31.65
N ALA A 186 1.54 11.83 -31.22
CA ALA A 186 0.34 12.45 -31.76
C ALA A 186 0.61 13.47 -32.89
N LEU A 187 1.89 13.75 -33.21
CA LEU A 187 2.24 14.61 -34.32
C LEU A 187 1.93 13.92 -35.64
N PRO A 188 1.11 14.52 -36.54
CA PRO A 188 0.82 13.94 -37.83
C PRO A 188 2.12 13.86 -38.65
N MET A 189 2.41 12.68 -39.19
CA MET A 189 3.51 12.44 -40.12
C MET A 189 3.37 13.42 -41.30
N LEU A 190 4.16 14.49 -41.27
CA LEU A 190 4.27 15.44 -42.38
C LEU A 190 4.80 14.72 -43.59
N GLY A 191 3.88 14.55 -44.57
CA GLY A 191 4.09 14.40 -45.98
C GLY A 191 5.26 13.54 -46.46
N ALA A 192 4.95 12.35 -46.91
CA ALA A 192 5.83 11.59 -47.79
C ALA A 192 6.20 12.46 -49.04
N VAL A 193 7.47 12.82 -49.16
CA VAL A 193 8.01 13.42 -50.38
C VAL A 193 7.79 12.46 -51.54
N PRO A 194 7.10 12.85 -52.66
CA PRO A 194 6.92 11.94 -53.77
C PRO A 194 8.27 11.62 -54.44
N ALA A 195 8.47 10.36 -54.73
CA ALA A 195 9.66 9.88 -55.41
C ALA A 195 9.81 10.54 -56.79
N PRO A 196 11.03 10.89 -57.25
CA PRO A 196 11.24 11.47 -58.56
C PRO A 196 10.87 10.47 -59.64
N ALA A 197 10.13 10.98 -60.66
CA ALA A 197 9.71 10.20 -61.84
C ALA A 197 10.91 9.63 -62.62
N ALA A 198 10.85 8.34 -62.97
CA ALA A 198 11.83 7.67 -63.77
C ALA A 198 11.87 8.28 -65.19
N ALA A 199 13.05 8.62 -65.68
CA ALA A 199 13.31 9.09 -67.02
C ALA A 199 12.98 8.00 -68.08
N PRO A 200 12.48 8.36 -69.28
CA PRO A 200 12.17 7.37 -70.32
C PRO A 200 13.43 6.80 -70.91
N ARG A 201 13.47 5.46 -71.04
CA ARG A 201 14.49 4.77 -71.82
C ARG A 201 14.21 4.97 -73.30
N THR A 202 15.13 5.63 -74.00
CA THR A 202 15.16 5.66 -75.46
C THR A 202 15.75 4.39 -76.01
N ALA A 203 15.21 3.94 -77.11
CA ALA A 203 15.54 2.72 -77.89
C ALA A 203 16.95 2.71 -78.45
#